data_2da915014b9c07d7ed41eab2cfcfdc11
#
_entry.id   2da915014b9c07d7ed41eab2cfcfdc11
#
_cell.length_a   1.000
_cell.length_b   1.000
_cell.length_c   1.000
_cell.angle_alpha   90.00
_cell.angle_beta   90.00
_cell.angle_gamma   90.00
#
_symmetry.space_group_name_H-M   'P 1'
#
loop_
_entity.id
_entity.type
_entity.pdbx_description
1 polymer ?
#
loop_
_entity_poly.entity_id
_entity_poly.type
_entity_poly.pdbx_seq_one_letter_code
_entity_poly.pdbx_strand_id
1 'polypeptide(L)'
;SKSVIKVFVELHKKKLIYKAEKLVNWDTVLKTAISDLEVDQREMNSKIYYIKYPIEKSDEFITIATTRPETMLGDTAIAVNPKDKRFKKYVGKTVTIPVVGRKIKIIKDNYADPEQGTGALKITPAHDFNDYDVGQRNKLEIINIFTRDGKINKNAPDNYIGLDRFEARKKILEELKEKNFFVKEENIKNKVPYGDRSNSIIEPFLTEQWFVNAKKLSVKAKQIVKSKKTNFFPFNWSKTYFQWMNNIEPWCISRQLWWGHQIPAWYGPDKKIFVAINETDAKKQAKKFYKKDTKLIRDPDVLDTWFSSGLWPFATLGWPDKKDFVKKFYPTTVLVTGFDIIFFWVARMMMFGMEFLKKEPFKDIYVHALVKDEKGQKMSKSKGNVIDPLNLIEKYSADALRFTLLSMASPGTDVKLSEDRVKGYRNFLNKLWNANNFLITNECDFSKIDKIPKITLNINKWIYSELIKTKGTIEKNLKDYRFD
;
A
#
# COMPACT_ATOMS: atom_id res chain seq x y z
N SER A 1 22.59 2.87 1.53
CA SER A 1 22.35 3.13 2.97
C SER A 1 22.48 4.57 3.40
N LYS A 2 23.54 5.30 3.03
CA LYS A 2 23.81 6.68 3.50
C LYS A 2 22.62 7.63 3.29
N SER A 3 22.01 7.61 2.09
CA SER A 3 20.82 8.43 1.75
C SER A 3 19.65 8.13 2.67
N VAL A 4 19.40 6.86 2.93
CA VAL A 4 18.30 6.39 3.78
C VAL A 4 18.45 6.90 5.21
N ILE A 5 19.63 6.71 5.80
CA ILE A 5 19.96 7.20 7.15
C ILE A 5 19.82 8.72 7.22
N LYS A 6 20.38 9.44 6.25
CA LYS A 6 20.30 10.91 6.21
C LYS A 6 18.84 11.39 6.16
N VAL A 7 18.03 10.80 5.28
CA VAL A 7 16.60 11.15 5.14
C VAL A 7 15.85 10.91 6.45
N PHE A 8 16.05 9.75 7.09
CA PHE A 8 15.40 9.45 8.37
C PHE A 8 15.77 10.49 9.44
N VAL A 9 17.07 10.76 9.62
CA VAL A 9 17.56 11.70 10.63
C VAL A 9 17.05 13.13 10.38
N GLU A 10 17.05 13.59 9.13
CA GLU A 10 16.56 14.93 8.78
C GLU A 10 15.04 15.06 8.96
N LEU A 11 14.26 14.04 8.57
CA LEU A 11 12.81 14.04 8.81
C LEU A 11 12.46 13.98 10.30
N HIS A 12 13.23 13.22 11.09
CA HIS A 12 13.05 13.19 12.53
C HIS A 12 13.35 14.56 13.18
N LYS A 13 14.45 15.23 12.78
CA LYS A 13 14.76 16.60 13.23
C LYS A 13 13.64 17.60 12.92
N LYS A 14 12.95 17.41 11.78
CA LYS A 14 11.79 18.22 11.37
C LYS A 14 10.47 17.80 12.01
N LYS A 15 10.49 16.82 12.92
CA LYS A 15 9.28 16.22 13.56
C LYS A 15 8.30 15.65 12.53
N LEU A 16 8.83 15.19 11.38
CA LEU A 16 8.06 14.50 10.33
C LEU A 16 8.17 12.97 10.45
N ILE A 17 9.16 12.47 11.19
CA ILE A 17 9.23 11.09 11.68
C ILE A 17 9.10 11.12 13.19
N TYR A 18 8.29 10.22 13.73
CA TYR A 18 8.06 10.08 15.15
C TYR A 18 7.73 8.62 15.51
N LYS A 19 7.95 8.25 16.75
CA LYS A 19 7.55 6.96 17.32
C LYS A 19 6.27 7.14 18.12
N ALA A 20 5.30 6.24 17.94
CA ALA A 20 4.03 6.27 18.66
C ALA A 20 3.44 4.87 18.77
N GLU A 21 2.69 4.64 19.83
CA GLU A 21 1.84 3.48 19.95
C GLU A 21 0.55 3.71 19.19
N LYS A 22 0.30 2.89 18.18
CA LYS A 22 -0.90 2.95 17.32
C LYS A 22 -1.32 1.56 16.89
N LEU A 23 -2.57 1.46 16.49
CA LEU A 23 -3.06 0.27 15.80
C LEU A 23 -2.42 0.19 14.41
N VAL A 24 -1.88 -0.98 14.06
CA VAL A 24 -1.30 -1.27 12.75
C VAL A 24 -1.81 -2.62 12.23
N ASN A 25 -1.76 -2.83 10.93
CA ASN A 25 -1.93 -4.17 10.38
C ASN A 25 -0.74 -5.04 10.76
N TRP A 26 -1.01 -6.15 11.41
CA TRP A 26 0.01 -7.03 11.96
C TRP A 26 -0.11 -8.44 11.39
N ASP A 27 0.96 -8.92 10.81
CA ASP A 27 1.09 -10.30 10.38
C ASP A 27 1.55 -11.17 11.57
N THR A 28 0.66 -12.04 12.05
CA THR A 28 0.93 -12.89 13.22
C THR A 28 1.90 -14.05 12.95
N VAL A 29 2.06 -14.45 11.67
CA VAL A 29 2.99 -15.50 11.23
C VAL A 29 4.40 -14.92 11.06
N LEU A 30 4.51 -13.81 10.33
CA LEU A 30 5.78 -13.11 10.13
C LEU A 30 6.17 -12.24 11.33
N LYS A 31 5.26 -12.00 12.26
CA LYS A 31 5.43 -11.19 13.49
C LYS A 31 5.95 -9.78 13.21
N THR A 32 5.36 -9.14 12.21
CA THR A 32 5.74 -7.81 11.75
C THR A 32 4.53 -6.96 11.36
N ALA A 33 4.68 -5.64 11.51
CA ALA A 33 3.76 -4.69 10.90
C ALA A 33 3.87 -4.77 9.37
N ILE A 34 2.75 -4.63 8.68
CA ILE A 34 2.65 -4.53 7.23
C ILE A 34 1.89 -3.27 6.82
N SER A 35 2.07 -2.82 5.59
CA SER A 35 1.35 -1.68 5.05
C SER A 35 -0.09 -2.08 4.71
N ASP A 36 -1.03 -1.12 4.75
CA ASP A 36 -2.44 -1.35 4.40
C ASP A 36 -2.61 -1.95 2.99
N LEU A 37 -1.69 -1.66 2.11
CA LEU A 37 -1.69 -2.13 0.72
C LEU A 37 -1.06 -3.53 0.54
N GLU A 38 -0.37 -4.05 1.55
CA GLU A 38 0.07 -5.46 1.63
C GLU A 38 -1.04 -6.36 2.20
N VAL A 39 -2.21 -5.77 2.48
CA VAL A 39 -3.39 -6.48 2.98
C VAL A 39 -4.36 -6.77 1.83
N ASP A 40 -4.52 -8.05 1.53
CA ASP A 40 -5.44 -8.55 0.51
C ASP A 40 -6.82 -8.80 1.13
N GLN A 41 -7.83 -8.04 0.70
CA GLN A 41 -9.20 -8.19 1.19
C GLN A 41 -9.91 -9.30 0.42
N ARG A 42 -10.13 -10.45 1.06
CA ARG A 42 -10.77 -11.62 0.45
C ARG A 42 -12.21 -11.77 0.92
N GLU A 43 -13.13 -11.88 -0.03
CA GLU A 43 -14.52 -12.23 0.28
C GLU A 43 -14.59 -13.71 0.69
N MET A 44 -15.07 -13.97 1.90
CA MET A 44 -15.18 -15.30 2.46
C MET A 44 -16.55 -15.53 3.07
N ASN A 45 -17.01 -16.79 3.02
CA ASN A 45 -18.16 -17.21 3.81
C ASN A 45 -17.75 -17.22 5.29
N SER A 46 -18.41 -16.40 6.08
CA SER A 46 -18.19 -16.21 7.50
C SER A 46 -19.50 -16.33 8.26
N LYS A 47 -19.42 -16.27 9.58
CA LYS A 47 -20.59 -16.22 10.45
C LYS A 47 -20.61 -14.95 11.27
N ILE A 48 -21.80 -14.41 11.50
CA ILE A 48 -22.05 -13.38 12.48
C ILE A 48 -22.78 -14.02 13.69
N TYR A 49 -22.35 -13.68 14.87
CA TYR A 49 -22.81 -14.27 16.13
C TYR A 49 -23.54 -13.22 16.95
N TYR A 50 -24.72 -13.59 17.46
CA TYR A 50 -25.56 -12.74 18.28
C TYR A 50 -25.41 -13.14 19.74
N ILE A 51 -25.01 -12.22 20.61
CA ILE A 51 -24.61 -12.48 22.00
C ILE A 51 -25.31 -11.49 22.93
N LYS A 52 -25.88 -12.00 24.05
CA LYS A 52 -26.51 -11.21 25.10
C LYS A 52 -25.48 -10.69 26.08
N TYR A 53 -25.52 -9.39 26.36
CA TYR A 53 -24.75 -8.74 27.43
C TYR A 53 -25.74 -8.32 28.52
N PRO A 54 -25.73 -8.96 29.72
CA PRO A 54 -26.62 -8.63 30.80
C PRO A 54 -26.42 -7.20 31.31
N ILE A 55 -27.53 -6.49 31.53
CA ILE A 55 -27.53 -5.15 32.11
C ILE A 55 -27.49 -5.28 33.62
N GLU A 56 -26.55 -4.59 34.28
CA GLU A 56 -26.37 -4.65 35.74
C GLU A 56 -27.63 -4.20 36.47
N LYS A 57 -27.98 -4.92 37.51
CA LYS A 57 -29.19 -4.66 38.37
C LYS A 57 -30.50 -4.71 37.58
N SER A 58 -30.59 -5.55 36.58
CA SER A 58 -31.79 -5.75 35.76
C SER A 58 -31.77 -7.14 35.17
N ASP A 59 -32.94 -7.70 34.87
CA ASP A 59 -33.09 -8.95 34.12
C ASP A 59 -33.02 -8.72 32.58
N GLU A 60 -32.82 -7.47 32.15
CA GLU A 60 -32.69 -7.09 30.75
C GLU A 60 -31.27 -7.33 30.25
N PHE A 61 -31.16 -7.49 28.95
CA PHE A 61 -29.88 -7.63 28.26
C PHE A 61 -29.86 -6.80 26.96
N ILE A 62 -28.67 -6.42 26.54
CA ILE A 62 -28.46 -5.87 25.21
C ILE A 62 -27.81 -6.94 24.30
N THR A 63 -28.37 -7.17 23.12
CA THR A 63 -27.80 -8.13 22.17
C THR A 63 -26.89 -7.41 21.20
N ILE A 64 -25.65 -7.90 21.05
CA ILE A 64 -24.70 -7.43 20.04
C ILE A 64 -24.54 -8.48 18.95
N ALA A 65 -24.10 -8.05 17.76
CA ALA A 65 -23.74 -8.93 16.65
C ALA A 65 -22.25 -8.74 16.31
N THR A 66 -21.49 -9.82 16.21
CA THR A 66 -20.06 -9.77 15.90
C THR A 66 -19.61 -10.95 15.03
N THR A 67 -18.66 -10.70 14.12
CA THR A 67 -17.97 -11.74 13.37
C THR A 67 -16.73 -12.28 14.11
N ARG A 68 -16.34 -11.61 15.20
CA ARG A 68 -15.11 -11.88 15.96
C ARG A 68 -15.39 -12.01 17.47
N PRO A 69 -16.08 -13.08 17.90
CA PRO A 69 -16.40 -13.26 19.31
C PRO A 69 -15.18 -13.34 20.23
N GLU A 70 -14.01 -13.80 19.73
CA GLU A 70 -12.77 -13.83 20.52
C GLU A 70 -12.33 -12.44 21.01
N THR A 71 -12.64 -11.38 20.29
CA THR A 71 -12.22 -10.04 20.68
C THR A 71 -13.05 -9.47 21.83
N MET A 72 -14.20 -10.10 22.20
CA MET A 72 -14.97 -9.70 23.36
C MET A 72 -14.17 -9.72 24.67
N LEU A 73 -13.13 -10.51 24.74
CA LEU A 73 -12.20 -10.54 25.87
C LEU A 73 -11.54 -9.17 26.12
N GLY A 74 -11.49 -8.29 25.10
CA GLY A 74 -10.94 -6.94 25.16
C GLY A 74 -11.97 -5.82 25.05
N ASP A 75 -13.28 -6.10 25.15
CA ASP A 75 -14.32 -5.07 25.04
C ASP A 75 -14.24 -4.07 26.18
N THR A 76 -14.45 -2.78 25.87
CA THR A 76 -14.39 -1.68 26.83
C THR A 76 -15.65 -0.82 26.85
N ALA A 77 -16.52 -0.95 25.85
CA ALA A 77 -17.85 -0.32 25.83
C ALA A 77 -18.80 -1.07 24.88
N ILE A 78 -20.10 -0.78 25.01
CA ILE A 78 -21.07 -0.99 23.93
C ILE A 78 -21.50 0.39 23.43
N ALA A 79 -21.39 0.61 22.09
CA ALA A 79 -21.84 1.84 21.46
C ALA A 79 -23.24 1.65 20.86
N VAL A 80 -24.08 2.68 21.01
CA VAL A 80 -25.40 2.77 20.40
C VAL A 80 -25.57 4.15 19.76
N ASN A 81 -26.35 4.21 18.68
CA ASN A 81 -26.58 5.47 17.99
C ASN A 81 -27.43 6.41 18.88
N PRO A 82 -27.05 7.72 19.02
CA PRO A 82 -27.83 8.67 19.81
C PRO A 82 -29.27 8.85 19.34
N LYS A 83 -29.54 8.59 18.06
CA LYS A 83 -30.87 8.70 17.43
C LYS A 83 -31.70 7.43 17.55
N ASP A 84 -31.10 6.31 17.96
CA ASP A 84 -31.83 5.03 18.09
C ASP A 84 -32.65 5.00 19.38
N LYS A 85 -33.96 5.11 19.24
CA LYS A 85 -34.91 5.13 20.36
C LYS A 85 -34.92 3.81 21.15
N ARG A 86 -34.58 2.67 20.53
CA ARG A 86 -34.56 1.33 21.16
C ARG A 86 -33.61 1.28 22.35
N PHE A 87 -32.50 1.99 22.28
CA PHE A 87 -31.45 1.92 23.27
C PHE A 87 -31.36 3.15 24.18
N LYS A 88 -32.22 4.16 24.00
CA LYS A 88 -32.17 5.43 24.75
C LYS A 88 -32.18 5.21 26.26
N LYS A 89 -32.99 4.24 26.77
CA LYS A 89 -33.11 3.91 28.19
C LYS A 89 -31.89 3.22 28.80
N TYR A 90 -30.99 2.68 27.94
CA TYR A 90 -29.82 1.93 28.37
C TYR A 90 -28.51 2.76 28.38
N VAL A 91 -28.50 3.89 27.73
CA VAL A 91 -27.30 4.75 27.66
C VAL A 91 -26.85 5.15 29.07
N GLY A 92 -25.55 4.98 29.33
CA GLY A 92 -24.93 5.23 30.66
C GLY A 92 -25.06 4.07 31.65
N LYS A 93 -25.92 3.06 31.37
CA LYS A 93 -25.99 1.84 32.18
C LYS A 93 -24.74 0.99 31.98
N THR A 94 -24.49 0.13 32.95
CA THR A 94 -23.39 -0.84 32.91
C THR A 94 -23.90 -2.21 32.44
N VAL A 95 -23.11 -2.89 31.63
CA VAL A 95 -23.32 -4.29 31.23
C VAL A 95 -22.14 -5.13 31.68
N THR A 96 -22.38 -6.41 31.89
CA THR A 96 -21.32 -7.39 32.18
C THR A 96 -20.98 -8.12 30.89
N ILE A 97 -19.69 -8.20 30.54
CA ILE A 97 -19.22 -9.00 29.39
C ILE A 97 -19.39 -10.47 29.77
N PRO A 98 -20.18 -11.27 29.00
CA PRO A 98 -20.28 -12.70 29.23
C PRO A 98 -18.92 -13.39 29.23
N VAL A 99 -18.78 -14.47 29.99
CA VAL A 99 -17.57 -15.29 30.14
C VAL A 99 -16.33 -14.57 30.68
N VAL A 100 -16.30 -13.23 30.66
CA VAL A 100 -15.20 -12.39 31.17
C VAL A 100 -15.51 -11.83 32.57
N GLY A 101 -16.76 -11.45 32.80
CA GLY A 101 -17.21 -10.84 34.07
C GLY A 101 -16.87 -9.34 34.21
N ARG A 102 -16.11 -8.73 33.29
CA ARG A 102 -15.78 -7.31 33.32
C ARG A 102 -16.99 -6.44 33.03
N LYS A 103 -17.11 -5.35 33.77
CA LYS A 103 -18.19 -4.39 33.62
C LYS A 103 -17.78 -3.25 32.68
N ILE A 104 -18.62 -2.95 31.69
CA ILE A 104 -18.42 -1.88 30.72
C ILE A 104 -19.69 -1.02 30.58
N LYS A 105 -19.54 0.20 30.07
CA LYS A 105 -20.67 1.13 29.90
C LYS A 105 -21.26 1.08 28.49
N ILE A 106 -22.56 1.36 28.42
CA ILE A 106 -23.23 1.66 27.16
C ILE A 106 -23.06 3.15 26.88
N ILE A 107 -22.40 3.47 25.74
CA ILE A 107 -22.08 4.84 25.34
C ILE A 107 -22.87 5.25 24.08
N LYS A 108 -22.97 6.56 23.84
CA LYS A 108 -23.51 7.12 22.60
C LYS A 108 -22.39 7.34 21.61
N ASP A 109 -22.52 6.80 20.41
CA ASP A 109 -21.61 7.10 19.33
C ASP A 109 -22.31 6.99 17.97
N ASN A 110 -22.09 7.97 17.07
CA ASN A 110 -22.68 7.98 15.73
C ASN A 110 -22.13 6.87 14.81
N TYR A 111 -21.03 6.23 15.21
CA TYR A 111 -20.47 5.10 14.49
C TYR A 111 -21.38 3.87 14.52
N ALA A 112 -22.15 3.67 15.59
CA ALA A 112 -23.13 2.58 15.65
C ALA A 112 -24.27 2.86 14.66
N ASP A 113 -24.41 1.98 13.65
CA ASP A 113 -25.45 2.08 12.63
C ASP A 113 -26.70 1.30 13.11
N PRO A 114 -27.87 1.98 13.28
CA PRO A 114 -29.11 1.33 13.72
C PRO A 114 -29.61 0.20 12.81
N GLU A 115 -29.22 0.23 11.52
CA GLU A 115 -29.67 -0.72 10.50
C GLU A 115 -28.71 -1.93 10.37
N GLN A 116 -27.54 -1.88 11.00
CA GLN A 116 -26.56 -2.98 10.96
C GLN A 116 -26.62 -3.87 12.21
N GLY A 117 -26.68 -5.19 11.98
CA GLY A 117 -26.73 -6.18 13.05
C GLY A 117 -27.91 -5.96 14.00
N THR A 118 -27.63 -5.60 15.26
CA THR A 118 -28.65 -5.26 16.27
C THR A 118 -28.82 -3.76 16.46
N GLY A 119 -27.97 -2.93 15.87
CA GLY A 119 -27.84 -1.50 16.17
C GLY A 119 -27.01 -1.19 17.40
N ALA A 120 -26.65 -2.21 18.19
CA ALA A 120 -25.71 -2.10 19.31
C ALA A 120 -24.39 -2.77 18.92
N LEU A 121 -23.28 -2.03 19.09
CA LEU A 121 -21.96 -2.45 18.65
C LEU A 121 -21.02 -2.60 19.86
N LYS A 122 -20.37 -3.75 20.00
CA LYS A 122 -19.28 -3.91 20.97
C LYS A 122 -18.07 -3.08 20.53
N ILE A 123 -17.37 -2.46 21.44
CA ILE A 123 -16.19 -1.63 21.14
C ILE A 123 -14.94 -2.26 21.75
N THR A 124 -14.02 -2.67 20.87
CA THR A 124 -12.75 -3.30 21.21
C THR A 124 -11.59 -2.50 20.62
N PRO A 125 -11.18 -1.39 21.22
CA PRO A 125 -10.27 -0.41 20.62
C PRO A 125 -8.90 -0.98 20.23
N ALA A 126 -8.44 -2.06 20.86
CA ALA A 126 -7.15 -2.68 20.54
C ALA A 126 -7.17 -3.60 19.32
N HIS A 127 -8.36 -3.94 18.77
CA HIS A 127 -8.50 -5.02 17.77
C HIS A 127 -9.38 -4.66 16.56
N ASP A 128 -9.79 -3.39 16.44
CA ASP A 128 -10.48 -2.84 15.28
C ASP A 128 -10.13 -1.37 15.11
N PHE A 129 -9.85 -0.92 13.88
CA PHE A 129 -9.45 0.46 13.62
C PHE A 129 -10.56 1.47 13.90
N ASN A 130 -11.79 1.13 13.57
CA ASN A 130 -12.93 2.02 13.83
C ASN A 130 -13.25 2.07 15.34
N ASP A 131 -13.17 0.93 16.02
CA ASP A 131 -13.34 0.87 17.48
C ASP A 131 -12.22 1.64 18.20
N TYR A 132 -11.00 1.67 17.62
CA TYR A 132 -9.91 2.50 18.14
C TYR A 132 -10.27 3.98 18.11
N ASP A 133 -10.84 4.47 17.02
CA ASP A 133 -11.28 5.86 16.87
C ASP A 133 -12.43 6.18 17.84
N VAL A 134 -13.39 5.25 18.00
CA VAL A 134 -14.44 5.37 19.04
C VAL A 134 -13.81 5.43 20.43
N GLY A 135 -12.85 4.57 20.70
CA GLY A 135 -12.12 4.52 21.97
C GLY A 135 -11.40 5.83 22.29
N GLN A 136 -10.69 6.39 21.31
CA GLN A 136 -9.95 7.66 21.47
C GLN A 136 -10.90 8.84 21.80
N ARG A 137 -11.99 9.03 21.02
CA ARG A 137 -12.91 10.17 21.25
C ARG A 137 -13.75 10.03 22.50
N ASN A 138 -14.01 8.80 22.96
CA ASN A 138 -14.75 8.52 24.18
C ASN A 138 -13.83 8.24 25.40
N LYS A 139 -12.50 8.32 25.24
CA LYS A 139 -11.49 8.06 26.28
C LYS A 139 -11.66 6.69 26.96
N LEU A 140 -11.94 5.66 26.15
CA LEU A 140 -12.07 4.30 26.63
C LEU A 140 -10.71 3.69 26.92
N GLU A 141 -10.67 2.70 27.79
CA GLU A 141 -9.51 1.86 28.00
C GLU A 141 -9.21 1.05 26.74
N ILE A 142 -7.93 0.82 26.45
CA ILE A 142 -7.48 0.04 25.28
C ILE A 142 -6.83 -1.23 25.81
N ILE A 143 -7.53 -2.35 25.70
CA ILE A 143 -7.10 -3.65 26.22
C ILE A 143 -6.66 -4.55 25.08
N ASN A 144 -5.35 -4.68 24.88
CA ASN A 144 -4.81 -5.63 23.93
C ASN A 144 -4.82 -7.04 24.53
N ILE A 145 -5.53 -7.98 23.89
CA ILE A 145 -5.66 -9.37 24.34
C ILE A 145 -4.80 -10.35 23.55
N PHE A 146 -4.07 -9.91 22.52
CA PHE A 146 -3.24 -10.81 21.71
C PHE A 146 -1.75 -10.60 21.96
N THR A 147 -1.01 -11.67 21.79
CA THR A 147 0.44 -11.67 21.63
C THR A 147 0.81 -11.41 20.16
N ARG A 148 2.10 -11.18 19.89
CA ARG A 148 2.60 -10.95 18.53
C ARG A 148 2.38 -12.11 17.56
N ASP A 149 2.20 -13.33 18.06
CA ASP A 149 1.89 -14.52 17.28
C ASP A 149 0.39 -14.89 17.26
N GLY A 150 -0.48 -13.95 17.67
CA GLY A 150 -1.93 -14.10 17.58
C GLY A 150 -2.56 -15.04 18.62
N LYS A 151 -1.86 -15.31 19.73
CA LYS A 151 -2.38 -16.06 20.85
C LYS A 151 -2.98 -15.12 21.90
N ILE A 152 -3.88 -15.63 22.71
CA ILE A 152 -4.46 -14.90 23.83
C ILE A 152 -3.39 -14.63 24.90
N ASN A 153 -3.30 -13.39 25.38
CA ASN A 153 -2.34 -12.97 26.38
C ASN A 153 -2.94 -12.89 27.80
N LYS A 154 -2.13 -12.47 28.78
CA LYS A 154 -2.50 -12.38 30.20
C LYS A 154 -3.56 -11.33 30.55
N ASN A 155 -4.03 -10.50 29.61
CA ASN A 155 -5.11 -9.53 29.84
C ASN A 155 -6.50 -10.16 29.68
N ALA A 156 -6.56 -11.41 29.25
CA ALA A 156 -7.77 -12.22 29.18
C ALA A 156 -7.88 -13.14 30.42
N PRO A 157 -9.06 -13.73 30.69
CA PRO A 157 -9.20 -14.75 31.75
C PRO A 157 -8.26 -15.93 31.54
N ASP A 158 -7.77 -16.52 32.63
CA ASP A 158 -6.72 -17.54 32.66
C ASP A 158 -6.99 -18.76 31.77
N ASN A 159 -8.27 -19.16 31.70
CA ASN A 159 -8.70 -20.31 30.89
C ASN A 159 -8.54 -20.14 29.37
N TYR A 160 -8.24 -18.93 28.90
CA TYR A 160 -8.00 -18.63 27.48
C TYR A 160 -6.53 -18.34 27.16
N ILE A 161 -5.71 -18.03 28.17
CA ILE A 161 -4.30 -17.64 27.96
C ILE A 161 -3.54 -18.73 27.20
N GLY A 162 -2.79 -18.30 26.15
CA GLY A 162 -1.96 -19.17 25.31
C GLY A 162 -2.71 -19.87 24.18
N LEU A 163 -4.04 -19.85 24.15
CA LEU A 163 -4.81 -20.38 23.01
C LEU A 163 -4.61 -19.53 21.77
N ASP A 164 -4.58 -20.19 20.60
CA ASP A 164 -4.72 -19.47 19.33
C ASP A 164 -6.05 -18.75 19.26
N ARG A 165 -6.10 -17.59 18.60
CA ARG A 165 -7.31 -16.76 18.52
C ARG A 165 -8.54 -17.49 17.97
N PHE A 166 -8.35 -18.44 17.04
CA PHE A 166 -9.47 -19.22 16.48
C PHE A 166 -9.90 -20.38 17.41
N GLU A 167 -8.98 -20.93 18.17
CA GLU A 167 -9.30 -21.91 19.24
C GLU A 167 -10.05 -21.21 20.37
N ALA A 168 -9.59 -20.00 20.79
CA ALA A 168 -10.28 -19.19 21.75
C ALA A 168 -11.70 -18.83 21.30
N ARG A 169 -11.90 -18.50 20.01
CA ARG A 169 -13.22 -18.26 19.42
C ARG A 169 -14.15 -19.45 19.61
N LYS A 170 -13.72 -20.67 19.31
CA LYS A 170 -14.51 -21.88 19.48
C LYS A 170 -14.92 -22.08 20.93
N LYS A 171 -13.94 -22.02 21.84
CA LYS A 171 -14.17 -22.18 23.27
C LYS A 171 -15.12 -21.14 23.85
N ILE A 172 -14.99 -19.87 23.45
CA ILE A 172 -15.91 -18.81 23.85
C ILE A 172 -17.34 -19.09 23.40
N LEU A 173 -17.54 -19.51 22.15
CA LEU A 173 -18.86 -19.84 21.62
C LEU A 173 -19.51 -21.00 22.35
N GLU A 174 -18.76 -22.04 22.74
CA GLU A 174 -19.22 -23.15 23.54
C GLU A 174 -19.68 -22.68 24.92
N GLU A 175 -18.84 -21.91 25.62
CA GLU A 175 -19.15 -21.37 26.94
C GLU A 175 -20.35 -20.40 26.94
N LEU A 176 -20.49 -19.59 25.86
CA LEU A 176 -21.66 -18.72 25.69
C LEU A 176 -22.96 -19.52 25.50
N LYS A 177 -22.91 -20.67 24.83
CA LYS A 177 -24.05 -21.58 24.68
C LYS A 177 -24.43 -22.22 26.00
N GLU A 178 -23.46 -22.75 26.73
CA GLU A 178 -23.65 -23.37 28.06
C GLU A 178 -24.27 -22.40 29.06
N LYS A 179 -23.82 -21.13 29.04
CA LYS A 179 -24.33 -20.08 29.96
C LYS A 179 -25.55 -19.34 29.43
N ASN A 180 -26.18 -19.76 28.32
CA ASN A 180 -27.36 -19.15 27.71
C ASN A 180 -27.19 -17.68 27.27
N PHE A 181 -25.97 -17.24 26.98
CA PHE A 181 -25.70 -15.92 26.41
C PHE A 181 -25.65 -15.91 24.88
N PHE A 182 -25.57 -17.06 24.24
CA PHE A 182 -25.64 -17.22 22.80
C PHE A 182 -27.08 -17.15 22.32
N VAL A 183 -27.38 -16.31 21.29
CA VAL A 183 -28.72 -16.17 20.72
C VAL A 183 -28.86 -16.99 19.45
N LYS A 184 -28.06 -16.68 18.45
CA LYS A 184 -28.05 -17.33 17.13
C LYS A 184 -26.75 -17.02 16.38
N GLU A 185 -26.55 -17.72 15.29
CA GLU A 185 -25.55 -17.42 14.26
C GLU A 185 -26.19 -17.36 12.88
N GLU A 186 -25.63 -16.52 11.98
CA GLU A 186 -26.07 -16.39 10.59
C GLU A 186 -24.87 -16.45 9.67
N ASN A 187 -25.04 -17.07 8.50
CA ASN A 187 -24.01 -17.07 7.47
C ASN A 187 -23.99 -15.71 6.75
N ILE A 188 -22.81 -15.16 6.60
CA ILE A 188 -22.61 -13.89 5.87
C ILE A 188 -21.40 -14.01 4.93
N LYS A 189 -21.39 -13.18 3.90
CA LYS A 189 -20.18 -12.90 3.13
C LYS A 189 -19.45 -11.73 3.78
N ASN A 190 -18.20 -11.94 4.14
CA ASN A 190 -17.39 -10.93 4.81
C ASN A 190 -16.03 -10.79 4.13
N LYS A 191 -15.51 -9.57 4.09
CA LYS A 191 -14.14 -9.30 3.65
C LYS A 191 -13.19 -9.51 4.81
N VAL A 192 -12.26 -10.46 4.64
CA VAL A 192 -11.27 -10.83 5.64
C VAL A 192 -9.89 -10.39 5.15
N PRO A 193 -9.11 -9.65 5.98
CA PRO A 193 -7.79 -9.16 5.60
C PRO A 193 -6.74 -10.29 5.66
N TYR A 194 -6.03 -10.51 4.57
CA TYR A 194 -4.92 -11.47 4.47
C TYR A 194 -3.61 -10.74 4.15
N GLY A 195 -2.50 -11.20 4.72
CA GLY A 195 -1.17 -10.78 4.31
C GLY A 195 -0.79 -11.41 2.98
N ASP A 196 -0.32 -10.61 2.05
CA ASP A 196 0.06 -11.03 0.70
C ASP A 196 1.20 -12.07 0.69
N ARG A 197 2.11 -12.00 1.67
CA ARG A 197 3.28 -12.88 1.80
C ARG A 197 3.03 -14.12 2.64
N SER A 198 2.40 -13.96 3.80
CA SER A 198 2.14 -15.08 4.72
C SER A 198 0.92 -15.89 4.34
N ASN A 199 0.01 -15.30 3.53
CA ASN A 199 -1.31 -15.86 3.25
C ASN A 199 -2.13 -16.16 4.53
N SER A 200 -1.85 -15.43 5.61
CA SER A 200 -2.53 -15.54 6.91
C SER A 200 -3.45 -14.36 7.16
N ILE A 201 -4.44 -14.55 8.03
CA ILE A 201 -5.35 -13.47 8.45
C ILE A 201 -4.58 -12.47 9.30
N ILE A 202 -4.66 -11.20 8.89
CA ILE A 202 -4.02 -10.06 9.54
C ILE A 202 -4.84 -9.60 10.74
N GLU A 203 -4.15 -9.18 11.81
CA GLU A 203 -4.74 -8.63 13.01
C GLU A 203 -4.46 -7.14 13.15
N PRO A 204 -5.47 -6.30 13.43
CA PRO A 204 -5.21 -4.99 14.01
C PRO A 204 -4.50 -5.16 15.36
N PHE A 205 -3.31 -4.59 15.51
CA PHE A 205 -2.47 -4.80 16.67
C PHE A 205 -1.88 -3.50 17.20
N LEU A 206 -2.10 -3.23 18.47
CA LEU A 206 -1.58 -2.04 19.14
C LEU A 206 -0.10 -2.23 19.50
N THR A 207 0.76 -1.42 18.95
CA THR A 207 2.22 -1.51 19.20
C THR A 207 2.92 -0.19 18.89
N GLU A 208 4.06 0.02 19.56
CA GLU A 208 4.94 1.14 19.23
C GLU A 208 5.63 0.94 17.88
N GLN A 209 5.41 1.87 16.97
CA GLN A 209 6.00 1.85 15.63
C GLN A 209 6.53 3.23 15.24
N TRP A 210 7.39 3.28 14.23
CA TRP A 210 7.84 4.52 13.62
C TRP A 210 6.92 4.95 12.49
N PHE A 211 6.55 6.23 12.48
CA PHE A 211 5.63 6.80 11.50
C PHE A 211 6.22 8.00 10.80
N VAL A 212 5.89 8.15 9.51
CA VAL A 212 6.08 9.38 8.74
C VAL A 212 4.77 10.16 8.71
N ASN A 213 4.83 11.47 8.99
CA ASN A 213 3.70 12.38 8.76
C ASN A 213 3.54 12.62 7.26
N ALA A 214 2.95 11.64 6.57
CA ALA A 214 2.77 11.66 5.13
C ALA A 214 1.85 12.81 4.68
N LYS A 215 0.87 13.20 5.50
CA LYS A 215 -0.05 14.31 5.21
C LYS A 215 0.69 15.62 4.99
N LYS A 216 1.70 15.94 5.82
CA LYS A 216 2.52 17.14 5.62
C LYS A 216 3.39 17.06 4.35
N LEU A 217 3.97 15.90 4.07
CA LEU A 217 4.81 15.70 2.87
C LEU A 217 3.98 15.72 1.59
N SER A 218 2.73 15.27 1.63
CA SER A 218 1.85 15.19 0.46
C SER A 218 1.49 16.55 -0.15
N VAL A 219 1.51 17.62 0.64
CA VAL A 219 1.06 18.96 0.19
C VAL A 219 1.83 19.43 -1.05
N LYS A 220 3.17 19.40 -1.00
CA LYS A 220 4.02 19.82 -2.12
C LYS A 220 3.94 18.83 -3.29
N ALA A 221 3.83 17.53 -3.00
CA ALA A 221 3.68 16.49 -4.01
C ALA A 221 2.36 16.61 -4.78
N LYS A 222 1.25 16.99 -4.13
CA LYS A 222 -0.01 17.32 -4.81
C LYS A 222 0.10 18.57 -5.67
N GLN A 223 0.82 19.57 -5.18
CA GLN A 223 0.93 20.87 -5.87
C GLN A 223 1.65 20.75 -7.21
N ILE A 224 2.69 19.92 -7.35
CA ILE A 224 3.40 19.76 -8.63
C ILE A 224 2.55 19.09 -9.71
N VAL A 225 1.61 18.21 -9.34
CA VAL A 225 0.64 17.63 -10.27
C VAL A 225 -0.44 18.64 -10.62
N LYS A 226 -0.97 19.37 -9.63
CA LYS A 226 -1.98 20.42 -9.85
C LYS A 226 -1.48 21.54 -10.79
N SER A 227 -0.19 21.91 -10.65
CA SER A 227 0.46 22.93 -11.49
C SER A 227 1.01 22.38 -12.81
N LYS A 228 0.76 21.13 -13.17
CA LYS A 228 1.23 20.45 -14.38
C LYS A 228 2.75 20.44 -14.55
N LYS A 229 3.52 20.57 -13.48
CA LYS A 229 4.96 20.34 -13.48
C LYS A 229 5.31 18.85 -13.61
N THR A 230 4.39 17.99 -13.12
CA THR A 230 4.40 16.55 -13.32
C THR A 230 3.06 16.13 -13.88
N ASN A 231 3.05 15.39 -14.99
CA ASN A 231 1.86 14.94 -15.68
C ASN A 231 1.74 13.41 -15.64
N PHE A 232 0.52 12.90 -15.57
CA PHE A 232 0.23 11.47 -15.68
C PHE A 232 -0.26 11.13 -17.08
N PHE A 233 0.24 10.05 -17.64
CA PHE A 233 -0.21 9.45 -18.90
C PHE A 233 -0.57 7.99 -18.66
N PRO A 234 -1.84 7.57 -18.92
CA PRO A 234 -3.02 8.41 -19.22
C PRO A 234 -3.43 9.33 -18.06
N PHE A 235 -4.04 10.46 -18.39
CA PHE A 235 -4.41 11.51 -17.42
C PHE A 235 -5.35 11.04 -16.30
N ASN A 236 -6.20 10.03 -16.56
CA ASN A 236 -7.14 9.50 -15.56
C ASN A 236 -6.44 9.04 -14.27
N TRP A 237 -5.20 8.58 -14.31
CA TRP A 237 -4.44 8.18 -13.13
C TRP A 237 -4.11 9.34 -12.19
N SER A 238 -4.14 10.57 -12.67
CA SER A 238 -4.03 11.73 -11.79
C SER A 238 -5.19 11.83 -10.80
N LYS A 239 -6.40 11.41 -11.18
CA LYS A 239 -7.58 11.38 -10.29
C LYS A 239 -7.37 10.38 -9.16
N THR A 240 -6.91 9.16 -9.49
CA THR A 240 -6.57 8.13 -8.50
C THR A 240 -5.47 8.59 -7.56
N TYR A 241 -4.42 9.22 -8.10
CA TYR A 241 -3.35 9.82 -7.29
C TYR A 241 -3.90 10.84 -6.29
N PHE A 242 -4.77 11.79 -6.73
CA PHE A 242 -5.36 12.78 -5.83
C PHE A 242 -6.29 12.16 -4.81
N GLN A 243 -7.08 11.14 -5.16
CA GLN A 243 -7.94 10.44 -4.22
C GLN A 243 -7.13 9.86 -3.06
N TRP A 244 -6.04 9.16 -3.35
CA TRP A 244 -5.16 8.61 -2.31
C TRP A 244 -4.42 9.69 -1.51
N MET A 245 -3.86 10.69 -2.19
CA MET A 245 -3.09 11.74 -1.52
C MET A 245 -3.94 12.70 -0.68
N ASN A 246 -5.23 12.79 -0.91
CA ASN A 246 -6.14 13.58 -0.07
C ASN A 246 -6.53 12.86 1.21
N ASN A 247 -6.60 11.54 1.16
CA ASN A 247 -6.94 10.67 2.30
C ASN A 247 -5.72 9.96 2.88
N ILE A 248 -4.53 10.54 2.69
CA ILE A 248 -3.29 9.88 3.14
C ILE A 248 -3.17 9.91 4.67
N GLU A 249 -3.00 8.71 5.24
CA GLU A 249 -2.78 8.49 6.66
C GLU A 249 -1.29 8.48 7.04
N PRO A 250 -0.95 8.56 8.34
CA PRO A 250 0.42 8.40 8.80
C PRO A 250 1.00 7.06 8.35
N TRP A 251 2.15 7.10 7.70
CA TRP A 251 2.79 5.91 7.14
C TRP A 251 3.66 5.21 8.18
N CYS A 252 3.30 3.98 8.56
CA CYS A 252 4.13 3.11 9.39
C CYS A 252 5.35 2.63 8.58
N ILE A 253 6.54 2.96 9.06
CA ILE A 253 7.81 2.68 8.35
C ILE A 253 8.71 1.65 9.04
N SER A 254 8.37 1.16 10.21
CA SER A 254 9.13 0.11 10.90
C SER A 254 8.62 -1.29 10.56
N ARG A 255 9.54 -2.23 10.41
CA ARG A 255 9.30 -3.64 10.14
C ARG A 255 10.17 -4.49 11.05
N GLN A 256 9.59 -5.54 11.62
CA GLN A 256 10.27 -6.50 12.49
C GLN A 256 10.83 -7.64 11.63
N LEU A 257 11.72 -7.29 10.70
CA LEU A 257 12.34 -8.21 9.75
C LEU A 257 13.84 -8.32 10.00
N TRP A 258 14.40 -9.44 9.62
CA TRP A 258 15.84 -9.69 9.78
C TRP A 258 16.70 -8.91 8.78
N TRP A 259 16.21 -8.69 7.55
CA TRP A 259 16.96 -8.00 6.49
C TRP A 259 16.31 -6.65 6.13
N GLY A 260 17.14 -5.62 6.05
CA GLY A 260 16.68 -4.28 5.65
C GLY A 260 17.62 -3.16 6.11
N HIS A 261 17.18 -1.92 5.95
CA HIS A 261 17.87 -0.74 6.49
C HIS A 261 17.49 -0.57 7.96
N GLN A 262 18.38 -0.97 8.87
CA GLN A 262 18.14 -0.84 10.30
C GLN A 262 17.92 0.62 10.71
N ILE A 263 16.89 0.85 11.51
CA ILE A 263 16.50 2.19 11.97
C ILE A 263 17.65 2.87 12.72
N PRO A 264 18.01 4.11 12.37
CA PRO A 264 19.13 4.84 12.99
C PRO A 264 18.69 5.56 14.27
N ALA A 265 18.16 4.80 15.22
CA ALA A 265 17.72 5.25 16.53
C ALA A 265 18.34 4.40 17.63
N TRP A 266 18.68 5.01 18.77
CA TRP A 266 19.27 4.35 19.93
C TRP A 266 18.50 4.73 21.20
N TYR A 267 18.36 3.80 22.10
CA TYR A 267 17.62 3.96 23.35
C TYR A 267 18.57 4.00 24.54
N GLY A 268 18.36 4.97 25.41
CA GLY A 268 18.95 5.04 26.73
C GLY A 268 18.25 4.14 27.75
N PRO A 269 18.76 4.06 29.00
CA PRO A 269 18.18 3.22 30.04
C PRO A 269 16.73 3.55 30.40
N ASP A 270 16.36 4.82 30.28
CA ASP A 270 15.03 5.39 30.51
C ASP A 270 14.14 5.39 29.23
N LYS A 271 14.54 4.63 28.21
CA LYS A 271 13.91 4.59 26.86
C LYS A 271 13.98 5.92 26.10
N LYS A 272 14.80 6.89 26.55
CA LYS A 272 15.04 8.11 25.78
C LYS A 272 15.63 7.77 24.41
N ILE A 273 15.04 8.36 23.37
CA ILE A 273 15.42 8.09 21.97
C ILE A 273 16.45 9.10 21.49
N PHE A 274 17.53 8.60 20.88
CA PHE A 274 18.58 9.38 20.22
C PHE A 274 18.65 8.97 18.76
N VAL A 275 18.26 9.86 17.85
CA VAL A 275 18.32 9.61 16.40
C VAL A 275 19.56 10.26 15.84
N ALA A 276 20.42 9.48 15.20
CA ALA A 276 21.73 9.92 14.73
C ALA A 276 22.14 9.24 13.42
N ILE A 277 23.16 9.75 12.74
CA ILE A 277 23.69 9.16 11.50
C ILE A 277 24.45 7.87 11.80
N ASN A 278 25.09 7.79 12.96
CA ASN A 278 25.86 6.65 13.43
C ASN A 278 25.84 6.55 14.96
N GLU A 279 26.36 5.47 15.49
CA GLU A 279 26.39 5.20 16.93
C GLU A 279 27.24 6.24 17.71
N THR A 280 28.35 6.68 17.13
CA THR A 280 29.23 7.68 17.76
C THR A 280 28.49 8.98 18.02
N ASP A 281 27.70 9.45 17.04
CA ASP A 281 26.91 10.67 17.20
C ASP A 281 25.72 10.46 18.17
N ALA A 282 25.13 9.26 18.20
CA ALA A 282 24.13 8.92 19.21
C ALA A 282 24.74 8.94 20.63
N LYS A 283 25.93 8.37 20.83
CA LYS A 283 26.66 8.41 22.12
C LYS A 283 26.99 9.85 22.54
N LYS A 284 27.40 10.71 21.59
CA LYS A 284 27.65 12.16 21.90
C LYS A 284 26.35 12.84 22.37
N GLN A 285 25.22 12.59 21.71
CA GLN A 285 23.91 13.13 22.13
C GLN A 285 23.53 12.64 23.53
N ALA A 286 23.69 11.34 23.80
CA ALA A 286 23.41 10.73 25.09
C ALA A 286 24.31 11.29 26.20
N LYS A 287 25.62 11.41 25.95
CA LYS A 287 26.59 12.03 26.91
C LYS A 287 26.21 13.46 27.25
N LYS A 288 25.76 14.25 26.26
CA LYS A 288 25.27 15.61 26.50
C LYS A 288 24.02 15.62 27.37
N PHE A 289 23.11 14.66 27.17
CA PHE A 289 21.85 14.56 27.92
C PHE A 289 22.04 14.02 29.33
N TYR A 290 22.71 12.86 29.47
CA TYR A 290 22.91 12.19 30.76
C TYR A 290 24.10 12.73 31.58
N LYS A 291 24.96 13.59 30.97
CA LYS A 291 26.19 14.12 31.56
C LYS A 291 27.23 13.05 31.91
N LYS A 292 27.06 11.84 31.42
CA LYS A 292 27.98 10.69 31.59
C LYS A 292 27.91 9.78 30.36
N ASP A 293 28.90 8.92 30.22
CA ASP A 293 28.91 7.89 29.22
C ASP A 293 27.80 6.86 29.57
N THR A 294 26.93 6.58 28.60
CA THR A 294 25.74 5.77 28.81
C THR A 294 25.65 4.69 27.74
N LYS A 295 25.37 3.45 28.16
CA LYS A 295 25.14 2.36 27.22
C LYS A 295 23.83 2.63 26.46
N LEU A 296 23.90 2.52 25.13
CA LEU A 296 22.75 2.66 24.25
C LEU A 296 22.43 1.33 23.56
N ILE A 297 21.16 1.10 23.33
CA ILE A 297 20.65 -0.06 22.57
C ILE A 297 20.07 0.46 21.25
N ARG A 298 20.56 -0.04 20.14
CA ARG A 298 20.04 0.33 18.82
C ARG A 298 18.68 -0.29 18.58
N ASP A 299 17.80 0.42 17.90
CA ASP A 299 16.50 -0.10 17.45
C ASP A 299 16.69 -1.35 16.60
N PRO A 300 16.06 -2.49 16.93
CA PRO A 300 16.23 -3.74 16.20
C PRO A 300 15.49 -3.75 14.86
N ASP A 301 14.49 -2.89 14.68
CA ASP A 301 13.63 -2.87 13.52
C ASP A 301 14.35 -2.31 12.28
N VAL A 302 13.86 -2.70 11.12
CA VAL A 302 14.30 -2.17 9.82
C VAL A 302 13.23 -1.28 9.20
N LEU A 303 13.63 -0.48 8.23
CA LEU A 303 12.71 0.38 7.49
C LEU A 303 11.95 -0.39 6.42
N ASP A 304 10.70 0.01 6.20
CA ASP A 304 9.88 -0.39 5.07
C ASP A 304 10.66 -0.20 3.74
N THR A 305 10.55 -1.19 2.86
CA THR A 305 11.18 -1.17 1.53
C THR A 305 10.82 0.09 0.74
N TRP A 306 9.57 0.54 0.85
CA TRP A 306 9.10 1.74 0.17
C TRP A 306 9.72 3.04 0.68
N PHE A 307 10.28 3.04 1.89
CA PHE A 307 11.04 4.19 2.40
C PHE A 307 12.35 4.36 1.62
N SER A 308 13.10 3.30 1.41
CA SER A 308 14.34 3.35 0.62
C SER A 308 14.06 3.53 -0.86
N SER A 309 13.05 2.85 -1.41
CA SER A 309 12.63 2.95 -2.82
C SER A 309 12.14 4.35 -3.18
N GLY A 310 11.52 5.06 -2.24
CA GLY A 310 11.09 6.44 -2.44
C GLY A 310 12.23 7.44 -2.65
N LEU A 311 13.47 7.04 -2.38
CA LEU A 311 14.66 7.87 -2.61
C LEU A 311 15.31 7.61 -3.99
N TRP A 312 14.81 6.64 -4.75
CA TRP A 312 15.40 6.15 -5.98
C TRP A 312 15.81 7.28 -6.96
N PRO A 313 14.98 8.31 -7.24
CA PRO A 313 15.28 9.30 -8.26
C PRO A 313 16.56 10.11 -8.04
N PHE A 314 17.03 10.18 -6.81
CA PHE A 314 18.24 10.97 -6.47
C PHE A 314 19.29 10.17 -5.71
N ALA A 315 18.93 9.14 -4.96
CA ALA A 315 19.89 8.29 -4.25
C ALA A 315 20.76 7.48 -5.23
N THR A 316 20.20 6.99 -6.32
CA THR A 316 20.93 6.26 -7.39
C THR A 316 21.89 7.18 -8.16
N LEU A 317 21.62 8.48 -8.18
CA LEU A 317 22.51 9.49 -8.75
C LEU A 317 23.64 9.93 -7.79
N GLY A 318 23.77 9.23 -6.64
CA GLY A 318 24.83 9.44 -5.68
C GLY A 318 24.56 10.50 -4.60
N TRP A 319 23.32 11.02 -4.50
CA TRP A 319 22.96 11.89 -3.39
C TRP A 319 23.08 11.16 -2.05
N PRO A 320 23.59 11.81 -0.97
CA PRO A 320 23.91 13.22 -0.85
C PRO A 320 25.34 13.59 -1.22
N ASP A 321 26.22 12.62 -1.48
CA ASP A 321 27.66 12.82 -1.61
C ASP A 321 28.05 13.38 -2.99
N LYS A 322 27.47 12.83 -4.07
CA LYS A 322 27.75 13.23 -5.46
C LYS A 322 26.64 14.13 -6.00
N LYS A 323 26.92 15.43 -6.13
CA LYS A 323 25.92 16.40 -6.56
C LYS A 323 25.84 16.60 -8.08
N ASP A 324 26.90 16.28 -8.82
CA ASP A 324 26.99 16.59 -10.26
C ASP A 324 26.04 15.77 -11.09
N PHE A 325 25.92 14.46 -10.80
CA PHE A 325 24.92 13.60 -11.46
C PHE A 325 23.49 14.04 -11.14
N VAL A 326 23.24 14.42 -9.90
CA VAL A 326 21.92 14.95 -9.50
C VAL A 326 21.61 16.24 -10.27
N LYS A 327 22.56 17.17 -10.38
CA LYS A 327 22.35 18.41 -11.16
C LYS A 327 22.06 18.13 -12.63
N LYS A 328 22.73 17.12 -13.22
CA LYS A 328 22.61 16.80 -14.64
C LYS A 328 21.34 16.01 -14.98
N PHE A 329 20.96 15.04 -14.13
CA PHE A 329 19.93 14.03 -14.49
C PHE A 329 18.65 14.13 -13.65
N TYR A 330 18.57 15.03 -12.67
CA TYR A 330 17.37 15.30 -11.89
C TYR A 330 16.77 16.67 -12.25
N PRO A 331 15.49 16.77 -12.60
CA PRO A 331 14.49 15.71 -12.69
C PRO A 331 14.69 14.81 -13.91
N THR A 332 14.22 13.57 -13.81
CA THR A 332 14.08 12.68 -14.97
C THR A 332 12.95 13.15 -15.87
N THR A 333 13.07 12.88 -17.17
CA THR A 333 12.03 13.28 -18.14
C THR A 333 10.78 12.43 -17.97
N VAL A 334 10.93 11.11 -17.93
CA VAL A 334 9.80 10.17 -17.84
C VAL A 334 10.08 9.12 -16.77
N LEU A 335 9.07 8.83 -15.93
CA LEU A 335 8.98 7.64 -15.12
C LEU A 335 7.98 6.68 -15.77
N VAL A 336 8.37 5.44 -16.02
CA VAL A 336 7.48 4.37 -16.45
C VAL A 336 7.16 3.48 -15.26
N THR A 337 5.88 3.24 -14.99
CA THR A 337 5.43 2.50 -13.79
C THR A 337 4.12 1.75 -14.02
N GLY A 338 3.85 0.74 -13.21
CA GLY A 338 2.52 0.13 -13.10
C GLY A 338 1.56 0.98 -12.26
N PHE A 339 0.28 0.81 -12.48
CA PHE A 339 -0.75 1.53 -11.70
C PHE A 339 -0.80 1.11 -10.24
N ASP A 340 -0.49 -0.15 -9.96
CA ASP A 340 -0.50 -0.78 -8.64
C ASP A 340 0.50 -0.17 -7.65
N ILE A 341 1.59 0.46 -8.16
CA ILE A 341 2.60 1.10 -7.33
C ILE A 341 2.61 2.64 -7.41
N ILE A 342 1.58 3.25 -7.96
CA ILE A 342 1.48 4.74 -7.99
C ILE A 342 1.54 5.31 -6.58
N PHE A 343 0.79 4.76 -5.64
CA PHE A 343 0.78 5.24 -4.26
C PHE A 343 2.03 4.81 -3.48
N PHE A 344 2.43 3.55 -3.61
CA PHE A 344 3.58 3.00 -2.89
C PHE A 344 4.91 3.65 -3.27
N TRP A 345 5.12 3.85 -4.56
CA TRP A 345 6.41 4.25 -5.10
C TRP A 345 6.39 5.67 -5.66
N VAL A 346 5.53 5.95 -6.61
CA VAL A 346 5.50 7.25 -7.28
C VAL A 346 5.22 8.38 -6.30
N ALA A 347 4.17 8.26 -5.49
CA ALA A 347 3.81 9.26 -4.49
C ALA A 347 4.93 9.46 -3.46
N ARG A 348 5.61 8.38 -3.03
CA ARG A 348 6.73 8.44 -2.09
C ARG A 348 7.93 9.17 -2.70
N MET A 349 8.29 8.85 -3.95
CA MET A 349 9.35 9.56 -4.67
C MET A 349 9.06 11.05 -4.83
N MET A 350 7.81 11.40 -5.14
CA MET A 350 7.39 12.80 -5.26
C MET A 350 7.44 13.53 -3.92
N MET A 351 6.99 12.93 -2.82
CA MET A 351 7.09 13.50 -1.48
C MET A 351 8.54 13.75 -1.08
N PHE A 352 9.41 12.76 -1.25
CA PHE A 352 10.83 12.91 -0.87
C PHE A 352 11.60 13.83 -1.82
N GLY A 353 11.36 13.76 -3.11
CA GLY A 353 11.95 14.70 -4.08
C GLY A 353 11.64 16.14 -3.73
N MET A 354 10.38 16.46 -3.47
CA MET A 354 9.94 17.80 -3.08
C MET A 354 10.49 18.21 -1.71
N GLU A 355 10.66 17.27 -0.77
CA GLU A 355 11.17 17.61 0.55
C GLU A 355 12.67 17.86 0.55
N PHE A 356 13.47 17.03 -0.15
CA PHE A 356 14.93 17.06 -0.09
C PHE A 356 15.59 17.86 -1.21
N LEU A 357 15.06 17.79 -2.43
CA LEU A 357 15.61 18.49 -3.60
C LEU A 357 14.80 19.73 -4.00
N LYS A 358 13.62 19.95 -3.41
CA LYS A 358 12.74 21.12 -3.68
C LYS A 358 12.30 21.23 -5.14
N LYS A 359 12.36 20.13 -5.88
CA LYS A 359 12.05 20.03 -7.30
C LYS A 359 11.34 18.72 -7.59
N GLU A 360 10.44 18.72 -8.58
CA GLU A 360 9.75 17.51 -9.03
C GLU A 360 10.76 16.43 -9.46
N PRO A 361 10.54 15.13 -9.11
CA PRO A 361 11.44 14.07 -9.55
C PRO A 361 11.28 13.69 -11.02
N PHE A 362 10.10 13.89 -11.59
CA PHE A 362 9.74 13.52 -12.95
C PHE A 362 8.91 14.63 -13.60
N LYS A 363 9.08 14.82 -14.92
CA LYS A 363 8.17 15.66 -15.72
C LYS A 363 6.91 14.89 -16.07
N ASP A 364 7.08 13.66 -16.58
CA ASP A 364 5.97 12.81 -16.99
C ASP A 364 6.01 11.47 -16.25
N ILE A 365 4.84 10.94 -15.94
CA ILE A 365 4.64 9.61 -15.35
C ILE A 365 3.77 8.83 -16.32
N TYR A 366 4.40 7.88 -17.02
CA TYR A 366 3.71 6.96 -17.91
C TYR A 366 3.31 5.70 -17.14
N VAL A 367 1.99 5.50 -17.00
CA VAL A 367 1.43 4.33 -16.32
C VAL A 367 1.09 3.28 -17.37
N HIS A 368 1.95 2.25 -17.46
CA HIS A 368 1.82 1.20 -18.45
C HIS A 368 0.68 0.22 -18.12
N ALA A 369 0.18 -0.44 -19.16
CA ALA A 369 -0.76 -1.54 -19.03
C ALA A 369 -0.09 -2.79 -18.42
N LEU A 370 -0.86 -3.64 -17.77
CA LEU A 370 -0.40 -4.95 -17.31
C LEU A 370 -0.51 -5.96 -18.45
N VAL A 371 0.51 -6.83 -18.56
CA VAL A 371 0.48 -7.95 -19.50
C VAL A 371 -0.25 -9.12 -18.85
N LYS A 372 -1.31 -9.58 -19.51
CA LYS A 372 -2.14 -10.71 -19.12
C LYS A 372 -2.03 -11.83 -20.15
N ASP A 373 -2.44 -13.02 -19.79
CA ASP A 373 -2.54 -14.13 -20.73
C ASP A 373 -3.62 -13.86 -21.81
N GLU A 374 -3.72 -14.72 -22.77
CA GLU A 374 -4.68 -14.63 -23.88
C GLU A 374 -6.13 -14.52 -23.40
N LYS A 375 -6.45 -15.18 -22.28
CA LYS A 375 -7.79 -15.14 -21.65
C LYS A 375 -8.00 -13.90 -20.80
N GLY A 376 -7.01 -13.00 -20.68
CA GLY A 376 -7.06 -11.80 -19.85
C GLY A 376 -6.87 -12.06 -18.36
N GLN A 377 -6.31 -13.23 -17.99
CA GLN A 377 -6.00 -13.55 -16.60
C GLN A 377 -4.59 -13.07 -16.23
N LYS A 378 -4.40 -12.70 -14.96
CA LYS A 378 -3.08 -12.39 -14.42
C LYS A 378 -2.18 -13.62 -14.51
N MET A 379 -1.01 -13.47 -15.10
CA MET A 379 -0.01 -14.53 -15.18
C MET A 379 0.60 -14.81 -13.81
N SER A 380 0.69 -16.09 -13.46
CA SER A 380 1.39 -16.55 -12.26
C SER A 380 1.98 -17.94 -12.46
N LYS A 381 3.11 -18.23 -11.79
CA LYS A 381 3.74 -19.56 -11.83
C LYS A 381 2.81 -20.66 -11.31
N SER A 382 2.00 -20.33 -10.29
CA SER A 382 1.04 -21.27 -9.71
C SER A 382 -0.10 -21.67 -10.65
N LYS A 383 -0.45 -20.81 -11.62
CA LYS A 383 -1.48 -21.09 -12.64
C LYS A 383 -0.92 -21.73 -13.91
N GLY A 384 0.40 -21.79 -14.06
CA GLY A 384 1.04 -22.34 -15.25
C GLY A 384 0.81 -21.54 -16.55
N ASN A 385 0.34 -20.29 -16.46
CA ASN A 385 0.00 -19.42 -17.59
C ASN A 385 1.04 -18.33 -17.84
N VAL A 386 2.27 -18.49 -17.32
CA VAL A 386 3.37 -17.53 -17.52
C VAL A 386 3.95 -17.73 -18.92
N ILE A 387 3.98 -16.67 -19.69
CA ILE A 387 4.68 -16.61 -20.99
C ILE A 387 6.07 -16.07 -20.76
N ASP A 388 7.11 -16.87 -21.02
CA ASP A 388 8.49 -16.42 -20.93
C ASP A 388 8.83 -15.54 -22.15
N PRO A 389 9.19 -14.27 -21.94
CA PRO A 389 9.55 -13.39 -23.05
C PRO A 389 10.79 -13.85 -23.82
N LEU A 390 11.72 -14.58 -23.19
CA LEU A 390 12.93 -15.10 -23.85
C LEU A 390 12.57 -16.14 -24.90
N ASN A 391 11.64 -17.04 -24.62
CA ASN A 391 11.16 -18.03 -25.60
C ASN A 391 10.51 -17.36 -26.82
N LEU A 392 9.76 -16.26 -26.61
CA LEU A 392 9.18 -15.48 -27.69
C LEU A 392 10.26 -14.75 -28.52
N ILE A 393 11.30 -14.25 -27.87
CA ILE A 393 12.43 -13.59 -28.53
C ILE A 393 13.19 -14.57 -29.39
N GLU A 394 13.49 -15.76 -28.92
CA GLU A 394 14.17 -16.82 -29.69
C GLU A 394 13.35 -17.22 -30.90
N LYS A 395 12.04 -17.36 -30.76
CA LYS A 395 11.16 -17.86 -31.84
C LYS A 395 10.81 -16.78 -32.86
N TYR A 396 10.61 -15.53 -32.44
CA TYR A 396 10.03 -14.46 -33.26
C TYR A 396 10.89 -13.21 -33.40
N SER A 397 11.93 -13.04 -32.67
CA SER A 397 12.83 -11.90 -32.48
C SER A 397 12.40 -10.91 -31.39
N ALA A 398 13.39 -10.21 -30.85
CA ALA A 398 13.19 -9.15 -29.86
C ALA A 398 12.34 -8.00 -30.41
N ASP A 399 12.55 -7.63 -31.67
CA ASP A 399 11.82 -6.55 -32.31
C ASP A 399 10.32 -6.88 -32.46
N ALA A 400 10.01 -8.13 -32.81
CA ALA A 400 8.62 -8.59 -32.90
C ALA A 400 7.90 -8.50 -31.56
N LEU A 401 8.52 -8.96 -30.49
CA LEU A 401 7.94 -8.86 -29.13
C LEU A 401 7.77 -7.40 -28.68
N ARG A 402 8.80 -6.58 -28.85
CA ARG A 402 8.76 -5.15 -28.48
C ARG A 402 7.69 -4.39 -29.25
N PHE A 403 7.61 -4.62 -30.55
CA PHE A 403 6.60 -3.99 -31.40
C PHE A 403 5.19 -4.43 -31.00
N THR A 404 4.99 -5.73 -30.72
CA THR A 404 3.72 -6.27 -30.24
C THR A 404 3.27 -5.58 -28.96
N LEU A 405 4.13 -5.55 -27.95
CA LEU A 405 3.80 -4.97 -26.63
C LEU A 405 3.46 -3.48 -26.76
N LEU A 406 4.24 -2.75 -27.58
CA LEU A 406 4.02 -1.32 -27.74
C LEU A 406 2.73 -1.01 -28.53
N SER A 407 2.49 -1.72 -29.65
CA SER A 407 1.28 -1.53 -30.46
C SER A 407 -0.01 -1.94 -29.73
N MET A 408 0.08 -2.81 -28.72
CA MET A 408 -1.05 -3.23 -27.92
C MET A 408 -1.23 -2.37 -26.64
N ALA A 409 -0.33 -1.45 -26.36
CA ALA A 409 -0.35 -0.61 -25.17
C ALA A 409 -1.32 0.57 -25.32
N SER A 410 -2.60 0.29 -25.64
CA SER A 410 -3.64 1.32 -25.66
C SER A 410 -3.88 1.89 -24.27
N PRO A 411 -4.02 3.22 -24.12
CA PRO A 411 -4.21 3.85 -22.83
C PRO A 411 -5.42 3.29 -22.04
N GLY A 412 -5.17 2.77 -20.84
CA GLY A 412 -6.23 2.30 -19.93
C GLY A 412 -6.70 0.87 -20.14
N THR A 413 -6.07 0.08 -21.05
CA THR A 413 -6.41 -1.32 -21.28
C THR A 413 -5.22 -2.23 -21.00
N ASP A 414 -5.48 -3.42 -20.45
CA ASP A 414 -4.44 -4.44 -20.26
C ASP A 414 -4.08 -5.12 -21.58
N VAL A 415 -2.80 -5.50 -21.71
CA VAL A 415 -2.30 -6.21 -22.88
C VAL A 415 -2.58 -7.70 -22.75
N LYS A 416 -3.48 -8.23 -23.58
CA LYS A 416 -3.69 -9.68 -23.70
C LYS A 416 -2.67 -10.24 -24.69
N LEU A 417 -1.57 -10.78 -24.16
CA LEU A 417 -0.49 -11.31 -24.96
C LEU A 417 -0.81 -12.73 -25.43
N SER A 418 -0.67 -12.97 -26.75
CA SER A 418 -0.70 -14.30 -27.36
C SER A 418 0.44 -14.46 -28.34
N GLU A 419 0.86 -15.69 -28.58
CA GLU A 419 1.93 -16.03 -29.50
C GLU A 419 1.56 -15.65 -30.95
N ASP A 420 0.30 -15.84 -31.35
CA ASP A 420 -0.18 -15.49 -32.69
C ASP A 420 -0.07 -13.99 -32.99
N ARG A 421 -0.29 -13.15 -31.98
CA ARG A 421 -0.10 -11.69 -32.14
C ARG A 421 1.36 -11.34 -32.39
N VAL A 422 2.29 -11.95 -31.66
CA VAL A 422 3.72 -11.75 -31.85
C VAL A 422 4.15 -12.19 -33.27
N LYS A 423 3.63 -13.33 -33.73
CA LYS A 423 3.84 -13.83 -35.12
C LYS A 423 3.30 -12.84 -36.16
N GLY A 424 2.12 -12.28 -35.94
CA GLY A 424 1.52 -11.29 -36.84
C GLY A 424 2.40 -10.03 -36.98
N TYR A 425 2.88 -9.49 -35.91
CA TYR A 425 3.77 -8.32 -35.93
C TYR A 425 5.17 -8.64 -36.50
N ARG A 426 5.70 -9.85 -36.26
CA ARG A 426 6.91 -10.31 -36.98
C ARG A 426 6.74 -10.26 -38.50
N ASN A 427 5.60 -10.72 -39.01
CA ASN A 427 5.32 -10.69 -40.44
C ASN A 427 5.30 -9.26 -40.99
N PHE A 428 4.75 -8.30 -40.21
CA PHE A 428 4.82 -6.88 -40.59
C PHE A 428 6.26 -6.36 -40.66
N LEU A 429 7.10 -6.67 -39.66
CA LEU A 429 8.52 -6.29 -39.68
C LEU A 429 9.28 -6.91 -40.85
N ASN A 430 9.01 -8.19 -41.15
CA ASN A 430 9.57 -8.85 -42.33
C ASN A 430 9.15 -8.17 -43.63
N LYS A 431 7.92 -7.66 -43.73
CA LYS A 431 7.47 -6.89 -44.90
C LYS A 431 8.30 -5.63 -45.10
N LEU A 432 8.61 -4.89 -44.03
CA LEU A 432 9.47 -3.70 -44.11
C LEU A 432 10.89 -4.07 -44.52
N TRP A 433 11.45 -5.14 -43.96
CA TRP A 433 12.77 -5.66 -44.31
C TRP A 433 12.84 -6.06 -45.78
N ASN A 434 11.86 -6.80 -46.26
CA ASN A 434 11.81 -7.25 -47.66
C ASN A 434 11.61 -6.08 -48.64
N ALA A 435 10.83 -5.06 -48.25
CA ALA A 435 10.72 -3.84 -49.07
C ALA A 435 12.06 -3.11 -49.19
N ASN A 436 12.83 -3.01 -48.11
CA ASN A 436 14.18 -2.45 -48.16
C ASN A 436 15.14 -3.28 -49.04
N ASN A 437 15.11 -4.60 -48.90
CA ASN A 437 15.93 -5.48 -49.73
C ASN A 437 15.57 -5.34 -51.21
N PHE A 438 14.30 -5.20 -51.55
CA PHE A 438 13.86 -4.95 -52.92
C PHE A 438 14.45 -3.65 -53.47
N LEU A 439 14.49 -2.58 -52.69
CA LEU A 439 15.12 -1.32 -53.07
C LEU A 439 16.62 -1.49 -53.31
N ILE A 440 17.33 -2.20 -52.43
CA ILE A 440 18.77 -2.47 -52.54
C ILE A 440 19.05 -3.30 -53.83
N THR A 441 18.27 -4.36 -54.07
CA THR A 441 18.40 -5.22 -55.24
C THR A 441 18.17 -4.46 -56.56
N ASN A 442 17.36 -3.41 -56.52
CA ASN A 442 17.13 -2.52 -57.67
C ASN A 442 18.08 -1.32 -57.70
N GLU A 443 19.25 -1.44 -57.07
CA GLU A 443 20.33 -0.44 -57.08
C GLU A 443 19.93 0.97 -56.61
N CYS A 444 18.90 1.07 -55.79
CA CYS A 444 18.51 2.35 -55.18
C CYS A 444 19.60 2.77 -54.17
N ASP A 445 20.47 3.69 -54.60
CA ASP A 445 21.55 4.23 -53.76
C ASP A 445 21.13 5.54 -53.10
N PHE A 446 20.86 5.45 -51.79
CA PHE A 446 20.43 6.60 -50.96
C PHE A 446 21.62 7.47 -50.52
N SER A 447 22.86 7.00 -50.64
CA SER A 447 24.07 7.72 -50.20
C SER A 447 24.37 8.94 -51.06
N LYS A 448 23.82 9.00 -52.25
CA LYS A 448 24.02 10.10 -53.23
C LYS A 448 22.91 11.14 -53.25
N ILE A 449 21.92 11.03 -52.36
CA ILE A 449 20.76 11.95 -52.33
C ILE A 449 20.96 13.02 -51.27
N ASP A 450 21.59 14.14 -51.64
CA ASP A 450 21.71 15.32 -50.74
C ASP A 450 20.40 16.11 -50.60
N LYS A 451 19.55 16.06 -51.63
CA LYS A 451 18.26 16.79 -51.66
C LYS A 451 17.18 15.94 -52.33
N ILE A 452 15.97 16.08 -51.82
CA ILE A 452 14.80 15.45 -52.40
C ILE A 452 14.67 15.93 -53.87
N PRO A 453 14.68 15.01 -54.87
CA PRO A 453 14.56 15.40 -56.28
C PRO A 453 13.18 16.01 -56.56
N LYS A 454 13.10 16.84 -57.63
CA LYS A 454 11.82 17.43 -58.06
C LYS A 454 10.86 16.31 -58.46
N ILE A 455 9.78 16.18 -57.70
CA ILE A 455 8.75 15.16 -57.94
C ILE A 455 7.80 15.69 -59.02
N THR A 456 7.80 15.04 -60.20
CA THR A 456 6.99 15.47 -61.37
C THR A 456 5.71 14.66 -61.52
N LEU A 457 5.79 13.31 -61.37
CA LEU A 457 4.66 12.40 -61.54
C LEU A 457 3.63 12.51 -60.43
N ASN A 458 2.36 12.52 -60.74
CA ASN A 458 1.29 12.66 -59.76
C ASN A 458 1.26 11.51 -58.74
N ILE A 459 1.54 10.28 -59.16
CA ILE A 459 1.63 9.13 -58.26
C ILE A 459 2.74 9.30 -57.23
N ASN A 460 3.88 9.84 -57.63
CA ASN A 460 5.00 10.10 -56.71
C ASN A 460 4.72 11.27 -55.77
N LYS A 461 3.98 12.30 -56.26
CA LYS A 461 3.53 13.39 -55.39
C LYS A 461 2.55 12.88 -54.31
N TRP A 462 1.65 11.98 -54.70
CA TRP A 462 0.68 11.39 -53.76
C TRP A 462 1.40 10.59 -52.68
N ILE A 463 2.26 9.61 -53.06
CA ILE A 463 2.93 8.77 -52.06
C ILE A 463 3.86 9.56 -51.15
N TYR A 464 4.53 10.59 -51.68
CA TYR A 464 5.35 11.50 -50.89
C TYR A 464 4.51 12.30 -49.88
N SER A 465 3.35 12.80 -50.33
CA SER A 465 2.40 13.49 -49.42
C SER A 465 1.92 12.58 -48.28
N GLU A 466 1.60 11.31 -48.59
CA GLU A 466 1.20 10.32 -47.59
C GLU A 466 2.34 9.98 -46.60
N LEU A 467 3.59 9.89 -47.11
CA LEU A 467 4.75 9.71 -46.24
C LEU A 467 4.92 10.86 -45.25
N ILE A 468 4.82 12.10 -45.69
CA ILE A 468 4.96 13.27 -44.82
C ILE A 468 3.83 13.33 -43.77
N LYS A 469 2.58 13.04 -44.16
CA LYS A 469 1.44 12.97 -43.26
C LYS A 469 1.64 11.88 -42.19
N THR A 470 2.03 10.68 -42.64
CA THR A 470 2.27 9.53 -41.75
C THR A 470 3.39 9.82 -40.77
N LYS A 471 4.52 10.36 -41.25
CA LYS A 471 5.62 10.80 -40.39
C LYS A 471 5.16 11.80 -39.30
N GLY A 472 4.44 12.82 -39.71
CA GLY A 472 3.92 13.83 -38.76
C GLY A 472 2.95 13.24 -37.72
N THR A 473 2.11 12.29 -38.14
CA THR A 473 1.19 11.57 -37.24
C THR A 473 1.95 10.70 -36.24
N ILE A 474 2.95 9.94 -36.68
CA ILE A 474 3.80 9.12 -35.82
C ILE A 474 4.55 9.99 -34.80
N GLU A 475 5.20 11.07 -35.24
CA GLU A 475 5.94 11.98 -34.37
C GLU A 475 5.04 12.60 -33.30
N LYS A 476 3.82 13.00 -33.67
CA LYS A 476 2.83 13.52 -32.72
C LYS A 476 2.41 12.48 -31.71
N ASN A 477 2.01 11.29 -32.17
CA ASN A 477 1.55 10.20 -31.30
C ASN A 477 2.64 9.74 -30.33
N LEU A 478 3.89 9.63 -30.78
CA LEU A 478 5.02 9.32 -29.91
C LEU A 478 5.22 10.37 -28.80
N LYS A 479 5.08 11.67 -29.13
CA LYS A 479 5.15 12.75 -28.13
C LYS A 479 4.01 12.67 -27.11
N ASP A 480 2.83 12.21 -27.53
CA ASP A 480 1.64 12.09 -26.71
C ASP A 480 1.54 10.73 -26.00
N TYR A 481 2.58 9.90 -26.06
CA TYR A 481 2.63 8.51 -25.54
C TYR A 481 1.51 7.61 -26.09
N ARG A 482 1.11 7.85 -27.33
CA ARG A 482 0.16 7.03 -28.10
C ARG A 482 0.94 6.11 -29.02
N PHE A 483 0.95 4.83 -28.72
CA PHE A 483 1.75 3.82 -29.44
C PHE A 483 0.87 2.85 -30.23
N ASP A 484 -0.44 2.90 -30.04
CA ASP A 484 -1.49 2.11 -30.70
C ASP A 484 -1.82 2.57 -32.12
#